data_d88268558b426ca04cf9599ed1fbff72
#
_entry.id   d88268558b426ca04cf9599ed1fbff72
#
_cell.length_a   1.000
_cell.length_b   1.000
_cell.length_c   1.000
_cell.angle_alpha   90.00
_cell.angle_beta   90.00
_cell.angle_gamma   90.00
#
_symmetry.space_group_name_H-M   'P 1'
#
loop_
_entity.id
_entity.type
_entity.pdbx_description
1 polymer ?
#
loop_
_entity_poly.entity_id
_entity_poly.type
_entity_poly.pdbx_seq_one_letter_code
_entity_poly.pdbx_strand_id
1 'polypeptide(L)'
;MRKLRTIKSLLLVFLLIVSAHPGCDAKDESSIKTGIIGAVDEEVDSLKAAVSDAKITLLGGMEFCEGMLDGHFVVIVRCGVGKVNAGNCAQLLISVFGVDRVINTGVAGSLDASIDIGDIVVSTDAVQHDFDLTPLGYAPGELDGIGSPSLPADAGMRESAVNAVKQCAPEIHVFEGRVCTGDQFISSAEQKDAIVSEFGGLCCEMEGGAIAQVCYQNEIPFVIIRAISDKADGSADMDYTEFVHDTAVRCAAITRCMIAH
;
A
#
# COMPACT_ATOMS: atom_id res chain seq x y z
N MET A 1 29.40 -6.98 74.43
CA MET A 1 28.03 -7.39 74.03
C MET A 1 27.72 -6.90 72.62
N ARG A 2 27.83 -7.78 71.62
CA ARG A 2 27.56 -7.46 70.22
C ARG A 2 26.18 -8.00 69.86
N LYS A 3 25.24 -7.12 69.44
CA LYS A 3 23.91 -7.50 68.99
C LYS A 3 23.98 -7.96 67.53
N LEU A 4 23.67 -9.21 67.25
CA LEU A 4 23.41 -9.75 65.91
C LEU A 4 22.13 -9.14 65.38
N ARG A 5 22.16 -8.50 64.22
CA ARG A 5 21.01 -8.11 63.43
C ARG A 5 20.71 -9.21 62.43
N THR A 6 19.61 -9.88 62.58
CA THR A 6 19.07 -10.87 61.66
C THR A 6 18.47 -10.16 60.43
N ILE A 7 19.10 -10.36 59.24
CA ILE A 7 18.54 -9.90 57.98
C ILE A 7 17.56 -10.95 57.51
N LYS A 8 16.27 -10.60 57.50
CA LYS A 8 15.24 -11.41 56.84
C LYS A 8 15.33 -11.21 55.33
N SER A 9 15.78 -12.24 54.60
CA SER A 9 15.73 -12.31 53.14
C SER A 9 14.27 -12.40 52.71
N LEU A 10 13.79 -11.37 52.04
CA LEU A 10 12.49 -11.37 51.34
C LEU A 10 12.69 -12.00 49.97
N LEU A 11 12.28 -13.26 49.82
CA LEU A 11 12.31 -13.96 48.51
C LEU A 11 11.14 -13.41 47.68
N LEU A 12 11.43 -12.55 46.71
CA LEU A 12 10.46 -12.07 45.73
C LEU A 12 10.29 -13.15 44.65
N VAL A 13 9.20 -13.91 44.74
CA VAL A 13 8.82 -14.86 43.70
C VAL A 13 8.24 -14.06 42.53
N PHE A 14 9.02 -13.91 41.44
CA PHE A 14 8.52 -13.42 40.19
C PHE A 14 7.65 -14.54 39.55
N LEU A 15 6.33 -14.39 39.63
CA LEU A 15 5.39 -15.20 38.88
C LEU A 15 5.43 -14.75 37.44
N LEU A 16 6.14 -15.49 36.58
CA LEU A 16 6.07 -15.33 35.12
C LEU A 16 4.65 -15.74 34.70
N ILE A 17 3.78 -14.77 34.51
CA ILE A 17 2.54 -14.96 33.76
C ILE A 17 2.93 -15.11 32.29
N VAL A 18 3.08 -16.34 31.85
CA VAL A 18 3.09 -16.65 30.41
C VAL A 18 1.66 -16.42 29.94
N SER A 19 1.38 -15.22 29.41
CA SER A 19 0.17 -14.97 28.66
C SER A 19 0.25 -15.84 27.39
N ALA A 20 -0.48 -16.96 27.40
CA ALA A 20 -0.79 -17.67 26.17
C ALA A 20 -1.56 -16.67 25.30
N HIS A 21 -0.93 -16.21 24.21
CA HIS A 21 -1.66 -15.52 23.15
C HIS A 21 -2.64 -16.54 22.58
N PRO A 22 -3.94 -16.24 22.53
CA PRO A 22 -4.86 -17.09 21.78
C PRO A 22 -4.32 -17.17 20.36
N GLY A 23 -4.21 -18.36 19.82
CA GLY A 23 -3.83 -18.57 18.43
C GLY A 23 -4.67 -17.64 17.56
N CYS A 24 -4.03 -16.95 16.63
CA CYS A 24 -4.71 -16.20 15.61
C CYS A 24 -5.45 -17.24 14.74
N ASP A 25 -6.72 -17.50 15.06
CA ASP A 25 -7.58 -18.26 14.17
C ASP A 25 -7.66 -17.45 12.87
N ALA A 26 -7.18 -18.01 11.78
CA ALA A 26 -7.29 -17.39 10.47
C ALA A 26 -8.77 -17.08 10.24
N LYS A 27 -9.09 -15.81 10.00
CA LYS A 27 -10.46 -15.41 9.63
C LYS A 27 -10.85 -16.17 8.37
N ASP A 28 -12.10 -16.60 8.30
CA ASP A 28 -12.68 -17.12 7.06
C ASP A 28 -12.59 -16.03 6.00
N GLU A 29 -12.10 -16.36 4.79
CA GLU A 29 -11.98 -15.42 3.65
C GLU A 29 -13.29 -14.66 3.40
N SER A 30 -14.45 -15.29 3.59
CA SER A 30 -15.76 -14.65 3.46
C SER A 30 -16.03 -13.56 4.51
N SER A 31 -15.26 -13.50 5.59
CA SER A 31 -15.38 -12.49 6.65
C SER A 31 -14.35 -11.38 6.56
N ILE A 32 -13.40 -11.48 5.63
CA ILE A 32 -12.34 -10.47 5.43
C ILE A 32 -12.93 -9.23 4.77
N LYS A 33 -12.70 -8.06 5.37
CA LYS A 33 -13.05 -6.77 4.80
C LYS A 33 -11.82 -6.13 4.17
N THR A 34 -11.87 -5.89 2.86
CA THR A 34 -10.76 -5.32 2.09
C THR A 34 -10.97 -3.82 1.85
N GLY A 35 -10.01 -2.99 2.27
CA GLY A 35 -9.94 -1.59 1.86
C GLY A 35 -9.29 -1.46 0.48
N ILE A 36 -9.89 -0.69 -0.43
CA ILE A 36 -9.34 -0.41 -1.76
C ILE A 36 -9.20 1.10 -1.91
N ILE A 37 -7.98 1.56 -2.14
CA ILE A 37 -7.62 2.99 -2.25
C ILE A 37 -7.12 3.28 -3.65
N GLY A 38 -7.74 4.25 -4.33
CA GLY A 38 -7.19 4.94 -5.49
C GLY A 38 -7.07 6.44 -5.23
N ALA A 39 -6.25 7.14 -5.97
CA ALA A 39 -6.02 8.58 -5.81
C ALA A 39 -7.01 9.43 -6.61
N VAL A 40 -7.42 8.97 -7.78
CA VAL A 40 -8.30 9.66 -8.71
C VAL A 40 -9.56 8.84 -9.03
N ASP A 41 -10.57 9.48 -9.61
CA ASP A 41 -11.87 8.86 -9.89
C ASP A 41 -11.73 7.68 -10.86
N GLU A 42 -10.90 7.82 -11.90
CA GLU A 42 -10.64 6.80 -12.91
C GLU A 42 -10.14 5.47 -12.33
N GLU A 43 -9.47 5.50 -11.18
CA GLU A 43 -8.92 4.33 -10.52
C GLU A 43 -9.95 3.54 -9.70
N VAL A 44 -11.07 4.16 -9.31
CA VAL A 44 -12.03 3.56 -8.38
C VAL A 44 -13.49 3.55 -8.86
N ASP A 45 -13.87 4.38 -9.83
CA ASP A 45 -15.27 4.53 -10.23
C ASP A 45 -15.89 3.22 -10.74
N SER A 46 -15.14 2.47 -11.55
CA SER A 46 -15.63 1.18 -12.07
C SER A 46 -15.81 0.13 -10.95
N LEU A 47 -14.93 0.17 -9.93
CA LEU A 47 -15.04 -0.69 -8.75
C LEU A 47 -16.23 -0.29 -7.89
N LYS A 48 -16.40 1.01 -7.59
CA LYS A 48 -17.55 1.53 -6.82
C LYS A 48 -18.89 1.22 -7.51
N ALA A 49 -18.94 1.37 -8.84
CA ALA A 49 -20.14 1.06 -9.62
C ALA A 49 -20.54 -0.43 -9.60
N ALA A 50 -19.60 -1.32 -9.31
CA ALA A 50 -19.84 -2.76 -9.23
C ALA A 50 -20.20 -3.25 -7.82
N VAL A 51 -20.14 -2.38 -6.79
CA VAL A 51 -20.51 -2.72 -5.41
C VAL A 51 -22.01 -2.89 -5.28
N SER A 52 -22.44 -4.05 -4.79
CA SER A 52 -23.83 -4.28 -4.37
C SER A 52 -24.03 -3.92 -2.90
N ASP A 53 -25.28 -3.60 -2.52
CA ASP A 53 -25.65 -3.15 -1.17
C ASP A 53 -24.79 -1.95 -0.68
N ALA A 54 -24.45 -1.07 -1.61
CA ALA A 54 -23.53 0.04 -1.38
C ALA A 54 -24.06 1.01 -0.33
N LYS A 55 -23.24 1.27 0.69
CA LYS A 55 -23.45 2.31 1.69
C LYS A 55 -22.36 3.37 1.55
N ILE A 56 -22.78 4.60 1.32
CA ILE A 56 -21.84 5.73 1.20
C ILE A 56 -21.71 6.45 2.55
N THR A 57 -20.45 6.68 2.95
CA THR A 57 -20.13 7.46 4.15
C THR A 57 -19.15 8.58 3.77
N LEU A 58 -19.52 9.83 4.08
CA LEU A 58 -18.63 10.98 3.89
C LEU A 58 -17.84 11.23 5.17
N LEU A 59 -16.52 11.15 5.09
CA LEU A 59 -15.64 11.33 6.25
C LEU A 59 -14.27 11.86 5.81
N GLY A 60 -13.72 12.85 6.53
CA GLY A 60 -12.40 13.41 6.22
C GLY A 60 -12.28 14.03 4.82
N GLY A 61 -13.39 14.47 4.23
CA GLY A 61 -13.43 14.99 2.86
C GLY A 61 -13.46 13.92 1.76
N MET A 62 -13.55 12.65 2.13
CA MET A 62 -13.57 11.50 1.21
C MET A 62 -14.90 10.75 1.27
N GLU A 63 -15.27 10.12 0.15
CA GLU A 63 -16.45 9.26 0.01
C GLU A 63 -16.04 7.79 0.09
N PHE A 64 -16.43 7.10 1.16
CA PHE A 64 -16.21 5.69 1.38
C PHE A 64 -17.45 4.90 0.92
N CYS A 65 -17.27 4.02 -0.07
CA CYS A 65 -18.28 3.11 -0.59
C CYS A 65 -18.08 1.72 0.04
N GLU A 66 -18.90 1.38 1.03
CA GLU A 66 -18.87 0.09 1.72
C GLU A 66 -19.96 -0.83 1.15
N GLY A 67 -19.66 -2.10 0.88
CA GLY A 67 -20.63 -3.09 0.39
C GLY A 67 -19.96 -4.37 -0.08
N MET A 68 -20.62 -5.08 -1.02
CA MET A 68 -20.15 -6.34 -1.55
C MET A 68 -19.65 -6.18 -2.99
N LEU A 69 -18.44 -6.60 -3.27
CA LEU A 69 -17.86 -6.70 -4.62
C LEU A 69 -17.60 -8.17 -4.91
N ASP A 70 -18.29 -8.73 -5.90
CA ASP A 70 -18.18 -10.15 -6.30
C ASP A 70 -18.26 -11.15 -5.13
N GLY A 71 -19.07 -10.83 -4.10
CA GLY A 71 -19.29 -11.68 -2.93
C GLY A 71 -18.35 -11.41 -1.75
N HIS A 72 -17.44 -10.44 -1.83
CA HIS A 72 -16.48 -10.08 -0.79
C HIS A 72 -16.78 -8.70 -0.20
N PHE A 73 -16.56 -8.53 1.11
CA PHE A 73 -16.73 -7.24 1.78
C PHE A 73 -15.61 -6.27 1.39
N VAL A 74 -15.99 -5.11 0.87
CA VAL A 74 -15.04 -4.06 0.48
C VAL A 74 -15.44 -2.69 1.04
N VAL A 75 -14.42 -1.84 1.18
CA VAL A 75 -14.58 -0.38 1.35
C VAL A 75 -13.69 0.30 0.32
N ILE A 76 -14.31 0.92 -0.67
CA ILE A 76 -13.62 1.55 -1.80
C ILE A 76 -13.65 3.06 -1.63
N VAL A 77 -12.49 3.71 -1.81
CA VAL A 77 -12.38 5.15 -1.57
C VAL A 77 -11.40 5.80 -2.55
N ARG A 78 -11.77 7.00 -3.01
CA ARG A 78 -10.85 7.93 -3.66
C ARG A 78 -10.22 8.82 -2.58
N CYS A 79 -8.90 8.71 -2.39
CA CYS A 79 -8.23 9.48 -1.35
C CYS A 79 -7.81 10.90 -1.76
N GLY A 80 -7.62 11.15 -3.07
CA GLY A 80 -6.92 12.32 -3.58
C GLY A 80 -5.42 12.09 -3.64
N VAL A 81 -4.73 12.89 -4.48
CA VAL A 81 -3.30 12.74 -4.75
C VAL A 81 -2.45 13.15 -3.55
N GLY A 82 -1.36 12.41 -3.32
CA GLY A 82 -0.29 12.74 -2.38
C GLY A 82 -0.36 12.03 -1.03
N LYS A 83 0.80 12.00 -0.35
CA LYS A 83 1.05 11.17 0.84
C LYS A 83 0.13 11.49 2.02
N VAL A 84 -0.20 12.76 2.26
CA VAL A 84 -1.08 13.16 3.38
C VAL A 84 -2.50 12.65 3.17
N ASN A 85 -3.05 12.79 1.95
CA ASN A 85 -4.37 12.26 1.60
C ASN A 85 -4.40 10.74 1.74
N ALA A 86 -3.40 10.07 1.21
CA ALA A 86 -3.25 8.62 1.23
C ALA A 86 -3.13 8.06 2.65
N GLY A 87 -2.28 8.65 3.48
CA GLY A 87 -2.09 8.23 4.87
C GLY A 87 -3.34 8.44 5.73
N ASN A 88 -4.02 9.61 5.59
CA ASN A 88 -5.29 9.86 6.26
C ASN A 88 -6.37 8.85 5.84
N CYS A 89 -6.46 8.55 4.55
CA CYS A 89 -7.40 7.56 4.01
C CYS A 89 -7.16 6.17 4.59
N ALA A 90 -5.91 5.68 4.56
CA ALA A 90 -5.54 4.37 5.10
C ALA A 90 -5.86 4.26 6.60
N GLN A 91 -5.56 5.30 7.38
CA GLN A 91 -5.87 5.30 8.81
C GLN A 91 -7.38 5.26 9.09
N LEU A 92 -8.18 5.97 8.29
CA LEU A 92 -9.66 5.93 8.43
C LEU A 92 -10.22 4.56 8.05
N LEU A 93 -9.73 3.93 6.98
CA LEU A 93 -10.11 2.57 6.60
C LEU A 93 -9.86 1.58 7.74
N ILE A 94 -8.71 1.68 8.39
CA ILE A 94 -8.31 0.79 9.48
C ILE A 94 -9.14 1.07 10.74
N SER A 95 -9.16 2.32 11.22
CA SER A 95 -9.70 2.65 12.54
C SER A 95 -11.21 2.86 12.58
N VAL A 96 -11.84 3.24 11.46
CA VAL A 96 -13.28 3.52 11.41
C VAL A 96 -14.04 2.41 10.71
N PHE A 97 -13.53 1.93 9.58
CA PHE A 97 -14.21 0.90 8.79
C PHE A 97 -13.77 -0.53 9.16
N GLY A 98 -12.67 -0.68 9.91
CA GLY A 98 -12.20 -1.98 10.42
C GLY A 98 -11.79 -2.94 9.31
N VAL A 99 -11.08 -2.44 8.29
CA VAL A 99 -10.57 -3.29 7.21
C VAL A 99 -9.46 -4.20 7.71
N ASP A 100 -9.40 -5.42 7.18
CA ASP A 100 -8.42 -6.45 7.55
C ASP A 100 -7.19 -6.44 6.65
N ARG A 101 -7.30 -5.88 5.45
CA ARG A 101 -6.22 -5.72 4.47
C ARG A 101 -6.47 -4.52 3.57
N VAL A 102 -5.41 -4.00 2.94
CA VAL A 102 -5.51 -2.82 2.05
C VAL A 102 -4.88 -3.11 0.70
N ILE A 103 -5.60 -2.78 -0.37
CA ILE A 103 -5.09 -2.73 -1.75
C ILE A 103 -5.01 -1.27 -2.17
N ASN A 104 -3.82 -0.82 -2.58
CA ASN A 104 -3.69 0.45 -3.28
C ASN A 104 -3.61 0.16 -4.78
N THR A 105 -4.62 0.63 -5.51
CA THR A 105 -4.73 0.48 -6.97
C THR A 105 -4.52 1.82 -7.64
N GLY A 106 -3.89 1.84 -8.81
CA GLY A 106 -3.70 3.09 -9.54
C GLY A 106 -2.67 3.02 -10.64
N VAL A 107 -2.25 4.19 -11.09
CA VAL A 107 -1.25 4.34 -12.14
C VAL A 107 0.11 4.77 -11.58
N ALA A 108 1.18 4.62 -12.37
CA ALA A 108 2.53 5.04 -11.99
C ALA A 108 3.41 5.29 -13.23
N GLY A 109 4.43 6.13 -13.06
CA GLY A 109 5.50 6.28 -14.03
C GLY A 109 6.54 5.16 -13.90
N SER A 110 6.98 4.61 -15.03
CA SER A 110 8.00 3.56 -15.06
C SER A 110 9.40 4.11 -14.74
N LEU A 111 10.09 3.46 -13.82
CA LEU A 111 11.50 3.69 -13.52
C LEU A 111 12.44 2.74 -14.28
N ASP A 112 11.92 1.67 -14.86
CA ASP A 112 12.69 0.68 -15.62
C ASP A 112 12.35 0.74 -17.12
N ALA A 113 13.37 0.78 -17.96
CA ALA A 113 13.20 0.90 -19.41
C ALA A 113 12.53 -0.33 -20.06
N SER A 114 12.57 -1.49 -19.41
CA SER A 114 11.96 -2.73 -19.90
C SER A 114 10.46 -2.83 -19.61
N ILE A 115 9.90 -1.92 -18.80
CA ILE A 115 8.48 -1.92 -18.42
C ILE A 115 7.75 -0.91 -19.31
N ASP A 116 6.79 -1.37 -20.09
CA ASP A 116 6.06 -0.53 -21.05
C ASP A 116 4.76 0.06 -20.47
N ILE A 117 4.25 1.11 -21.13
CA ILE A 117 2.94 1.69 -20.81
C ILE A 117 1.88 0.59 -20.95
N GLY A 118 1.06 0.44 -19.91
CA GLY A 118 0.06 -0.60 -19.82
C GLY A 118 0.48 -1.88 -19.10
N ASP A 119 1.78 -2.09 -18.86
CA ASP A 119 2.27 -3.17 -18.00
C ASP A 119 1.90 -2.94 -16.52
N ILE A 120 1.94 -4.00 -15.72
CA ILE A 120 1.58 -3.96 -14.31
C ILE A 120 2.81 -4.16 -13.43
N VAL A 121 2.95 -3.30 -12.42
CA VAL A 121 3.89 -3.49 -11.30
C VAL A 121 3.11 -3.84 -10.04
N VAL A 122 3.48 -4.95 -9.40
CA VAL A 122 3.00 -5.39 -8.08
C VAL A 122 4.13 -5.19 -7.07
N SER A 123 3.86 -4.50 -5.97
CA SER A 123 4.88 -4.15 -5.01
C SER A 123 5.45 -5.36 -4.28
N THR A 124 6.78 -5.47 -4.22
CA THR A 124 7.46 -6.29 -3.21
C THR A 124 7.63 -5.53 -1.91
N ASP A 125 7.88 -4.24 -2.02
CA ASP A 125 7.95 -3.27 -0.94
C ASP A 125 7.67 -1.86 -1.49
N ALA A 126 7.50 -0.91 -0.57
CA ALA A 126 7.41 0.50 -0.89
C ALA A 126 8.47 1.30 -0.13
N VAL A 127 8.98 2.38 -0.75
CA VAL A 127 9.87 3.35 -0.13
C VAL A 127 9.35 4.77 -0.36
N GLN A 128 9.65 5.70 0.54
CA GLN A 128 9.39 7.12 0.31
C GLN A 128 10.68 7.80 -0.15
N HIS A 129 10.82 8.02 -1.46
CA HIS A 129 12.06 8.51 -2.06
C HIS A 129 12.38 9.98 -1.74
N ASP A 130 11.39 10.74 -1.30
CA ASP A 130 11.51 12.16 -0.94
C ASP A 130 11.57 12.41 0.58
N PHE A 131 11.62 11.33 1.39
CA PHE A 131 11.81 11.45 2.84
C PHE A 131 13.31 11.42 3.16
N ASP A 132 13.86 12.53 3.62
CA ASP A 132 15.29 12.69 3.84
C ASP A 132 15.62 13.20 5.26
N LEU A 133 16.19 12.32 6.07
CA LEU A 133 16.79 12.63 7.35
C LEU A 133 18.32 12.35 7.36
N THR A 134 18.95 12.26 6.19
CA THR A 134 20.40 12.00 6.07
C THR A 134 21.27 13.04 6.81
N PRO A 135 20.91 14.34 6.87
CA PRO A 135 21.65 15.30 7.69
C PRO A 135 21.66 14.98 9.20
N LEU A 136 20.72 14.14 9.66
CA LEU A 136 20.64 13.66 11.04
C LEU A 136 21.30 12.29 11.25
N GLY A 137 21.86 11.69 10.19
CA GLY A 137 22.59 10.42 10.23
C GLY A 137 21.74 9.19 9.90
N TYR A 138 20.52 9.38 9.40
CA TYR A 138 19.67 8.28 8.90
C TYR A 138 20.09 7.85 7.49
N ALA A 139 19.75 6.64 7.08
CA ALA A 139 19.90 6.22 5.70
C ALA A 139 18.86 6.95 4.81
N PRO A 140 19.10 7.10 3.48
CA PRO A 140 18.10 7.65 2.55
C PRO A 140 16.76 6.91 2.65
N GLY A 141 15.67 7.66 2.79
CA GLY A 141 14.32 7.10 2.92
C GLY A 141 14.01 6.37 4.23
N GLU A 142 14.96 6.29 5.17
CA GLU A 142 14.75 5.64 6.45
C GLU A 142 13.72 6.42 7.28
N LEU A 143 12.61 5.74 7.60
CA LEU A 143 11.50 6.32 8.34
C LEU A 143 11.78 6.31 9.85
N ASP A 144 11.71 7.49 10.46
CA ASP A 144 11.85 7.62 11.92
C ASP A 144 10.77 6.81 12.66
N GLY A 145 11.20 6.10 13.70
CA GLY A 145 10.32 5.20 14.48
C GLY A 145 10.06 3.84 13.84
N ILE A 146 10.48 3.62 12.57
CA ILE A 146 10.43 2.32 11.90
C ILE A 146 11.85 1.74 11.77
N GLY A 147 12.85 2.59 11.50
CA GLY A 147 14.25 2.17 11.37
C GLY A 147 14.54 1.42 10.06
N SER A 148 13.73 1.63 9.03
CA SER A 148 13.89 1.05 7.70
C SER A 148 13.29 1.98 6.64
N PRO A 149 13.90 2.09 5.47
CA PRO A 149 13.27 2.72 4.32
C PRO A 149 12.23 1.80 3.65
N SER A 150 12.40 0.48 3.77
CA SER A 150 11.59 -0.52 3.08
C SER A 150 10.40 -0.95 3.92
N LEU A 151 9.21 -0.89 3.31
CA LEU A 151 7.93 -1.31 3.87
C LEU A 151 7.45 -2.52 3.05
N PRO A 152 7.65 -3.77 3.53
CA PRO A 152 7.35 -4.96 2.75
C PRO A 152 5.85 -5.15 2.53
N ALA A 153 5.46 -5.45 1.29
CA ALA A 153 4.11 -5.87 0.95
C ALA A 153 3.84 -7.30 1.43
N ASP A 154 2.57 -7.61 1.68
CA ASP A 154 2.17 -8.96 2.07
C ASP A 154 2.39 -9.96 0.92
N ALA A 155 3.04 -11.09 1.22
CA ALA A 155 3.43 -12.07 0.22
C ALA A 155 2.22 -12.79 -0.41
N GLY A 156 1.19 -13.09 0.36
CA GLY A 156 -0.02 -13.75 -0.14
C GLY A 156 -0.84 -12.81 -1.03
N MET A 157 -1.00 -11.55 -0.61
CA MET A 157 -1.68 -10.55 -1.44
C MET A 157 -0.91 -10.26 -2.74
N ARG A 158 0.42 -10.24 -2.69
CA ARG A 158 1.27 -10.09 -3.87
C ARG A 158 1.08 -11.24 -4.86
N GLU A 159 1.12 -12.49 -4.36
CA GLU A 159 0.89 -13.67 -5.20
C GLU A 159 -0.52 -13.64 -5.82
N SER A 160 -1.54 -13.28 -5.06
CA SER A 160 -2.92 -13.14 -5.55
C SER A 160 -3.01 -12.06 -6.65
N ALA A 161 -2.35 -10.90 -6.49
CA ALA A 161 -2.32 -9.84 -7.49
C ALA A 161 -1.64 -10.31 -8.79
N VAL A 162 -0.49 -10.97 -8.71
CA VAL A 162 0.22 -11.53 -9.89
C VAL A 162 -0.64 -12.59 -10.60
N ASN A 163 -1.32 -13.44 -9.85
CA ASN A 163 -2.22 -14.45 -10.42
C ASN A 163 -3.42 -13.81 -11.10
N ALA A 164 -3.99 -12.74 -10.52
CA ALA A 164 -5.08 -11.99 -11.13
C ALA A 164 -4.68 -11.40 -12.51
N VAL A 165 -3.48 -10.83 -12.64
CA VAL A 165 -2.98 -10.36 -13.94
C VAL A 165 -2.90 -11.52 -14.94
N LYS A 166 -2.28 -12.64 -14.57
CA LYS A 166 -2.12 -13.81 -15.44
C LYS A 166 -3.43 -14.43 -15.90
N GLN A 167 -4.48 -14.34 -15.06
CA GLN A 167 -5.79 -14.91 -15.36
C GLN A 167 -6.68 -13.97 -16.17
N CYS A 168 -6.72 -12.71 -15.80
CA CYS A 168 -7.68 -11.76 -16.32
C CYS A 168 -7.13 -10.85 -17.43
N ALA A 169 -5.80 -10.79 -17.57
CA ALA A 169 -5.11 -9.99 -18.57
C ALA A 169 -3.80 -10.69 -19.03
N PRO A 170 -3.87 -11.92 -19.58
CA PRO A 170 -2.68 -12.73 -19.91
C PRO A 170 -1.78 -12.12 -20.98
N GLU A 171 -2.26 -11.13 -21.72
CA GLU A 171 -1.49 -10.36 -22.70
C GLU A 171 -0.62 -9.27 -22.08
N ILE A 172 -0.80 -8.97 -20.77
CA ILE A 172 -0.09 -7.91 -20.09
C ILE A 172 1.07 -8.50 -19.30
N HIS A 173 2.23 -7.84 -19.36
CA HIS A 173 3.35 -8.23 -18.53
C HIS A 173 3.13 -7.76 -17.08
N VAL A 174 3.49 -8.62 -16.13
CA VAL A 174 3.48 -8.29 -14.70
C VAL A 174 4.89 -8.38 -14.14
N PHE A 175 5.30 -7.33 -13.44
CA PHE A 175 6.59 -7.22 -12.77
C PHE A 175 6.37 -7.12 -11.27
N GLU A 176 7.24 -7.76 -10.51
CA GLU A 176 7.26 -7.66 -9.05
C GLU A 176 8.48 -6.85 -8.62
N GLY A 177 8.28 -5.77 -7.87
CA GLY A 177 9.39 -4.95 -7.43
C GLY A 177 9.01 -3.79 -6.54
N ARG A 178 10.01 -2.97 -6.23
CA ARG A 178 9.86 -1.81 -5.37
C ARG A 178 9.06 -0.70 -6.04
N VAL A 179 8.14 -0.12 -5.26
CA VAL A 179 7.41 1.10 -5.60
C VAL A 179 8.02 2.27 -4.85
N CYS A 180 8.37 3.34 -5.58
CA CYS A 180 8.96 4.56 -5.02
C CYS A 180 7.90 5.67 -4.94
N THR A 181 7.61 6.15 -3.73
CA THR A 181 6.58 7.16 -3.46
C THR A 181 7.20 8.51 -3.12
N GLY A 182 6.63 9.58 -3.65
CA GLY A 182 6.97 10.96 -3.25
C GLY A 182 5.89 11.96 -3.64
N ASP A 183 5.84 13.11 -2.96
CA ASP A 183 4.89 14.19 -3.29
C ASP A 183 5.34 15.02 -4.51
N GLN A 184 5.79 14.32 -5.55
CA GLN A 184 6.27 14.91 -6.81
C GLN A 184 5.83 14.05 -7.99
N PHE A 185 5.29 14.70 -9.03
CA PHE A 185 5.12 14.08 -10.33
C PHE A 185 6.49 14.04 -11.03
N ILE A 186 7.04 12.83 -11.23
CA ILE A 186 8.37 12.66 -11.83
C ILE A 186 8.26 12.75 -13.34
N SER A 187 8.87 13.79 -13.92
CA SER A 187 8.78 14.13 -15.34
C SER A 187 10.12 14.54 -15.97
N SER A 188 11.23 14.15 -15.35
CA SER A 188 12.56 14.36 -15.92
C SER A 188 13.47 13.16 -15.75
N ALA A 189 14.32 12.89 -16.74
CA ALA A 189 15.30 11.83 -16.66
C ALA A 189 16.23 11.97 -15.44
N GLU A 190 16.59 13.19 -15.07
CA GLU A 190 17.44 13.47 -13.91
C GLU A 190 16.78 13.01 -12.61
N GLN A 191 15.51 13.34 -12.39
CA GLN A 191 14.75 12.88 -11.20
C GLN A 191 14.62 11.36 -11.19
N LYS A 192 14.28 10.77 -12.32
CA LYS A 192 14.17 9.31 -12.51
C LYS A 192 15.49 8.62 -12.15
N ASP A 193 16.60 9.06 -12.75
CA ASP A 193 17.92 8.47 -12.54
C ASP A 193 18.37 8.57 -11.08
N ALA A 194 18.07 9.68 -10.40
CA ALA A 194 18.35 9.84 -8.98
C ALA A 194 17.57 8.83 -8.13
N ILE A 195 16.28 8.64 -8.39
CA ILE A 195 15.44 7.67 -7.67
C ILE A 195 15.94 6.24 -7.91
N VAL A 196 16.22 5.90 -9.18
CA VAL A 196 16.73 4.56 -9.53
C VAL A 196 18.08 4.28 -8.89
N SER A 197 18.99 5.25 -8.92
CA SER A 197 20.33 5.10 -8.34
C SER A 197 20.31 4.89 -6.83
N GLU A 198 19.40 5.58 -6.12
CA GLU A 198 19.33 5.51 -4.66
C GLU A 198 18.49 4.34 -4.18
N PHE A 199 17.34 4.08 -4.80
CA PHE A 199 16.33 3.17 -4.28
C PHE A 199 16.11 1.91 -5.12
N GLY A 200 16.48 1.91 -6.41
CA GLY A 200 16.34 0.74 -7.29
C GLY A 200 14.89 0.32 -7.56
N GLY A 201 13.94 1.28 -7.64
CA GLY A 201 12.52 1.00 -7.85
C GLY A 201 12.17 0.64 -9.29
N LEU A 202 11.01 -0.01 -9.50
CA LEU A 202 10.45 -0.31 -10.82
C LEU A 202 9.49 0.77 -11.31
N CYS A 203 8.78 1.45 -10.41
CA CYS A 203 7.88 2.56 -10.74
C CYS A 203 7.85 3.61 -9.62
N CYS A 204 7.37 4.80 -9.97
CA CYS A 204 7.16 5.89 -9.02
C CYS A 204 5.72 6.42 -9.09
N GLU A 205 5.20 6.81 -7.91
CA GLU A 205 3.84 7.29 -7.72
C GLU A 205 3.78 8.19 -6.46
N MET A 206 2.60 8.56 -5.97
CA MET A 206 2.49 9.59 -4.95
C MET A 206 1.75 9.19 -3.67
N GLU A 207 1.34 7.93 -3.47
CA GLU A 207 0.49 7.47 -2.35
C GLU A 207 1.00 6.23 -1.63
N GLY A 208 1.47 5.25 -2.38
CA GLY A 208 1.69 3.88 -1.93
C GLY A 208 2.59 3.77 -0.70
N GLY A 209 3.67 4.53 -0.64
CA GLY A 209 4.58 4.54 0.51
C GLY A 209 3.94 5.07 1.79
N ALA A 210 3.01 6.04 1.70
CA ALA A 210 2.27 6.54 2.86
C ALA A 210 1.22 5.52 3.33
N ILE A 211 0.50 4.89 2.40
CA ILE A 211 -0.43 3.79 2.71
C ILE A 211 0.32 2.64 3.37
N ALA A 212 1.44 2.23 2.78
CA ALA A 212 2.31 1.17 3.29
C ALA A 212 2.79 1.47 4.72
N GLN A 213 3.21 2.72 5.00
CA GLN A 213 3.66 3.13 6.32
C GLN A 213 2.53 3.02 7.36
N VAL A 214 1.34 3.50 7.03
CA VAL A 214 0.18 3.40 7.93
C VAL A 214 -0.21 1.94 8.15
N CYS A 215 -0.25 1.12 7.10
CA CYS A 215 -0.53 -0.31 7.21
C CYS A 215 0.50 -1.03 8.07
N TYR A 216 1.80 -0.77 7.85
CA TYR A 216 2.89 -1.35 8.64
C TYR A 216 2.77 -1.01 10.13
N GLN A 217 2.50 0.27 10.46
CA GLN A 217 2.35 0.72 11.85
C GLN A 217 1.12 0.15 12.55
N ASN A 218 0.08 -0.24 11.80
CA ASN A 218 -1.14 -0.84 12.31
C ASN A 218 -1.17 -2.37 12.15
N GLU A 219 -0.09 -3.00 11.68
CA GLU A 219 0.01 -4.46 11.42
C GLU A 219 -1.07 -4.97 10.46
N ILE A 220 -1.46 -4.15 9.47
CA ILE A 220 -2.44 -4.49 8.44
C ILE A 220 -1.70 -4.90 7.16
N PRO A 221 -1.97 -6.08 6.59
CA PRO A 221 -1.39 -6.50 5.32
C PRO A 221 -1.83 -5.59 4.18
N PHE A 222 -0.90 -5.32 3.26
CA PHE A 222 -1.17 -4.48 2.09
C PHE A 222 -0.45 -4.97 0.84
N VAL A 223 -0.94 -4.54 -0.32
CA VAL A 223 -0.25 -4.62 -1.61
C VAL A 223 -0.53 -3.36 -2.43
N ILE A 224 0.43 -2.93 -3.24
CA ILE A 224 0.30 -1.84 -4.21
C ILE A 224 0.31 -2.46 -5.60
N ILE A 225 -0.68 -2.11 -6.42
CA ILE A 225 -0.82 -2.54 -7.81
C ILE A 225 -0.85 -1.29 -8.67
N ARG A 226 0.06 -1.18 -9.64
CA ARG A 226 0.18 -0.01 -10.51
C ARG A 226 0.19 -0.43 -11.98
N ALA A 227 -0.66 0.20 -12.79
CA ALA A 227 -0.54 0.15 -14.23
C ALA A 227 0.35 1.31 -14.69
N ILE A 228 1.30 1.03 -15.57
CA ILE A 228 2.22 2.07 -16.04
C ILE A 228 1.51 2.99 -17.03
N SER A 229 1.46 4.29 -16.68
CA SER A 229 0.83 5.35 -17.51
C SER A 229 1.83 6.14 -18.32
N ASP A 230 3.09 6.19 -17.87
CA ASP A 230 4.14 7.02 -18.47
C ASP A 230 5.54 6.45 -18.12
N LYS A 231 6.57 7.06 -18.70
CA LYS A 231 7.96 6.62 -18.52
C LYS A 231 8.73 7.39 -17.45
N ALA A 232 8.06 8.25 -16.67
CA ALA A 232 8.68 9.10 -15.64
C ALA A 232 9.87 9.92 -16.18
N ASP A 233 9.78 10.43 -17.40
CA ASP A 233 10.83 11.20 -18.08
C ASP A 233 10.25 12.44 -18.77
N GLY A 234 10.95 13.03 -19.73
CA GLY A 234 10.52 14.25 -20.42
C GLY A 234 9.25 14.12 -21.26
N SER A 235 8.69 12.92 -21.46
CA SER A 235 7.39 12.68 -22.10
C SER A 235 6.25 12.48 -21.11
N ALA A 236 6.54 12.34 -19.81
CA ALA A 236 5.61 11.82 -18.82
C ALA A 236 4.27 12.58 -18.72
N ASP A 237 4.26 13.89 -18.87
CA ASP A 237 3.03 14.71 -18.83
C ASP A 237 2.10 14.46 -20.03
N MET A 238 2.68 14.21 -21.21
CA MET A 238 1.92 13.87 -22.41
C MET A 238 1.41 12.44 -22.35
N ASP A 239 2.29 11.50 -22.01
CA ASP A 239 1.96 10.07 -21.88
C ASP A 239 0.88 9.86 -20.81
N TYR A 240 1.03 10.48 -19.63
CA TYR A 240 0.02 10.45 -18.57
C TYR A 240 -1.34 10.94 -19.06
N THR A 241 -1.38 12.10 -19.72
CA THR A 241 -2.64 12.67 -20.23
C THR A 241 -3.31 11.77 -21.27
N GLU A 242 -2.54 11.05 -22.08
CA GLU A 242 -3.04 10.14 -23.11
C GLU A 242 -3.51 8.81 -22.53
N PHE A 243 -2.76 8.22 -21.57
CA PHE A 243 -2.94 6.83 -21.18
C PHE A 243 -3.55 6.63 -19.78
N VAL A 244 -3.67 7.68 -18.94
CA VAL A 244 -4.14 7.55 -17.55
C VAL A 244 -5.49 6.85 -17.43
N HIS A 245 -6.45 7.19 -18.29
CA HIS A 245 -7.79 6.61 -18.22
C HIS A 245 -7.75 5.10 -18.49
N ASP A 246 -7.14 4.66 -19.59
CA ASP A 246 -7.12 3.26 -19.99
C ASP A 246 -6.30 2.39 -19.02
N THR A 247 -5.19 2.94 -18.51
CA THR A 247 -4.34 2.24 -17.54
C THR A 247 -5.00 2.16 -16.16
N ALA A 248 -5.71 3.20 -15.71
CA ALA A 248 -6.46 3.19 -14.47
C ALA A 248 -7.62 2.18 -14.50
N VAL A 249 -8.40 2.17 -15.58
CA VAL A 249 -9.49 1.18 -15.79
C VAL A 249 -8.96 -0.25 -15.80
N ARG A 250 -7.81 -0.47 -16.44
CA ARG A 250 -7.13 -1.77 -16.46
C ARG A 250 -6.69 -2.19 -15.05
N CYS A 251 -6.05 -1.31 -14.29
CA CYS A 251 -5.63 -1.59 -12.93
C CYS A 251 -6.82 -1.92 -12.03
N ALA A 252 -7.93 -1.17 -12.15
CA ALA A 252 -9.17 -1.45 -11.43
C ALA A 252 -9.75 -2.83 -11.78
N ALA A 253 -9.75 -3.22 -13.06
CA ALA A 253 -10.22 -4.53 -13.50
C ALA A 253 -9.37 -5.68 -12.92
N ILE A 254 -8.04 -5.51 -12.87
CA ILE A 254 -7.12 -6.47 -12.23
C ILE A 254 -7.37 -6.55 -10.72
N THR A 255 -7.55 -5.42 -10.06
CA THR A 255 -7.90 -5.36 -8.64
C THR A 255 -9.20 -6.10 -8.34
N ARG A 256 -10.22 -5.92 -9.19
CA ARG A 256 -11.49 -6.66 -9.08
C ARG A 256 -11.29 -8.17 -9.27
N CYS A 257 -10.47 -8.56 -10.25
CA CYS A 257 -10.13 -9.97 -10.48
C CYS A 257 -9.44 -10.58 -9.26
N MET A 258 -8.51 -9.85 -8.62
CA MET A 258 -7.84 -10.28 -7.39
C MET A 258 -8.83 -10.47 -6.23
N ILE A 259 -9.89 -9.67 -6.13
CA ILE A 259 -10.91 -9.81 -5.08
C ILE A 259 -11.79 -11.04 -5.32
N ALA A 260 -12.08 -11.39 -6.58
CA ALA A 260 -12.99 -12.47 -6.96
C ALA A 260 -12.37 -13.87 -6.82
N HIS A 261 -11.05 -13.97 -6.63
CA HIS A 261 -10.29 -15.23 -6.58
C HIS A 261 -9.40 -15.34 -5.35
#